data_61484c3796c511e0ae1fc8f63aa09a54
#
_entry.id   61484c3796c511e0ae1fc8f63aa09a54
#
_cell.length_a   1.000
_cell.length_b   1.000
_cell.length_c   1.000
_cell.angle_alpha   90.00
_cell.angle_beta   90.00
_cell.angle_gamma   90.00
#
_symmetry.space_group_name_H-M   'P 1'
#
loop_
_entity.id
_entity.type
_entity.pdbx_description
1 polymer ?
#
loop_
_entity_poly.entity_id
_entity_poly.type
_entity_poly.pdbx_seq_one_letter_code
_entity_poly.pdbx_strand_id
1 'polypeptide(L)'
;MRQILLFAALAASLTLLSGCAPSKTKEDTAKESSSKAAYHKISAEEAYEMMASQEVVVVDVRTREEYDGGHIENAVLVPNESIGSEMPEALPDKEATLLVYCRSG
;
A
#
# COMPACT_ATOMS: atom_id res chain seq x y z
N MET A 1 -34.48 52.45 17.45
CA MET A 1 -34.37 52.25 18.49
C MET A 1 -33.95 51.02 18.81
N ARG A 2 -33.17 50.82 19.30
CA ARG A 2 -32.52 50.11 19.89
C ARG A 2 -32.71 48.98 20.29
N GLN A 3 -32.24 47.95 20.00
CA GLN A 3 -32.22 46.86 20.73
C GLN A 3 -30.97 46.33 20.90
N ILE A 4 -30.50 46.50 21.87
CA ILE A 4 -29.37 45.92 22.34
C ILE A 4 -29.71 44.67 22.95
N LEU A 5 -29.26 43.66 22.40
CA LEU A 5 -29.36 42.40 23.04
C LEU A 5 -28.03 41.87 23.36
N LEU A 6 -27.76 42.05 24.49
CA LEU A 6 -26.72 41.38 25.19
C LEU A 6 -27.07 39.95 25.34
N PHE A 7 -26.41 39.19 24.64
CA PHE A 7 -26.39 37.79 24.96
C PHE A 7 -25.04 37.39 25.41
N ALA A 8 -24.94 37.45 26.63
CA ALA A 8 -23.92 36.70 27.28
C ALA A 8 -24.27 35.24 27.20
N ALA A 9 -23.83 34.61 26.20
CA ALA A 9 -23.94 33.19 26.15
C ALA A 9 -22.77 32.60 26.87
N LEU A 10 -22.98 32.32 28.06
CA LEU A 10 -22.14 31.40 28.77
C LEU A 10 -22.42 30.04 28.23
N ALA A 11 -21.54 29.58 27.45
CA ALA A 11 -21.52 28.19 27.16
C ALA A 11 -20.14 27.66 27.46
N ALA A 12 -19.90 27.52 28.68
CA ALA A 12 -18.79 26.75 29.12
C ALA A 12 -19.24 25.31 29.23
N SER A 13 -19.32 24.68 28.15
CA SER A 13 -19.49 23.26 28.17
C SER A 13 -18.14 22.63 27.89
N LEU A 14 -17.43 22.52 28.90
CA LEU A 14 -16.23 21.78 28.88
C LEU A 14 -16.60 20.31 29.00
N THR A 15 -16.90 19.73 27.95
CA THR A 15 -16.98 18.27 27.90
C THR A 15 -15.63 17.72 27.50
N LEU A 16 -14.92 17.43 28.47
CA LEU A 16 -13.74 16.63 28.30
C LEU A 16 -14.19 15.22 28.04
N LEU A 17 -14.30 14.93 26.82
CA LEU A 17 -14.38 13.56 26.43
C LEU A 17 -12.99 13.09 26.12
N SER A 18 -12.36 12.60 27.07
CA SER A 18 -11.20 11.79 26.84
C SER A 18 -11.67 10.44 26.35
N GLY A 19 -12.01 10.42 25.12
CA GLY A 19 -12.23 9.18 24.45
C GLY A 19 -10.92 8.70 23.86
N CYS A 20 -10.05 8.28 24.67
CA CYS A 20 -8.92 7.52 24.19
C CYS A 20 -9.36 6.12 23.96
N ALA A 21 -9.78 5.84 22.78
CA ALA A 21 -9.78 4.50 22.33
C ALA A 21 -8.37 4.21 21.83
N PRO A 22 -7.64 3.34 22.45
CA PRO A 22 -6.43 2.84 21.86
C PRO A 22 -6.81 1.86 20.80
N SER A 23 -7.10 2.35 19.65
CA SER A 23 -6.97 1.49 18.51
C SER A 23 -5.49 1.20 18.39
N LYS A 24 -5.15 -0.01 18.55
CA LYS A 24 -3.83 -0.46 18.18
C LYS A 24 -3.78 -0.47 16.67
N THR A 25 -3.65 0.68 16.15
CA THR A 25 -3.08 0.82 14.85
C THR A 25 -1.62 0.54 15.07
N LYS A 26 -1.19 -0.55 14.57
CA LYS A 26 0.23 -0.70 14.34
C LYS A 26 0.56 0.38 13.34
N GLU A 27 1.04 1.46 13.85
CA GLU A 27 1.76 2.38 13.03
C GLU A 27 3.02 1.67 12.63
N ASP A 28 2.95 1.01 11.52
CA ASP A 28 4.14 0.87 10.74
C ASP A 28 4.42 2.26 10.23
N THR A 29 5.17 2.96 11.00
CA THR A 29 5.79 4.19 10.57
C THR A 29 6.74 3.81 9.46
N ALA A 30 6.24 3.83 8.28
CA ALA A 30 7.06 3.85 7.10
C ALA A 30 7.75 5.21 7.09
N LYS A 31 8.77 5.33 7.87
CA LYS A 31 9.66 6.44 7.82
C LYS A 31 10.76 6.07 6.86
N GLU A 32 10.46 6.29 5.60
CA GLU A 32 11.01 7.19 4.89
C GLU A 32 12.42 7.22 4.57
N SER A 33 12.57 7.34 3.33
CA SER A 33 13.70 8.06 2.81
C SER A 33 15.06 7.43 2.94
N SER A 34 15.26 6.43 2.21
CA SER A 34 16.48 6.33 1.45
C SER A 34 16.13 5.63 0.15
N SER A 35 16.78 6.00 -0.88
CA SER A 35 16.64 5.50 -2.24
C SER A 35 16.84 3.97 -2.37
N LYS A 36 16.61 3.26 -1.30
CA LYS A 36 16.66 1.82 -1.25
C LYS A 36 15.25 1.29 -1.31
N ALA A 37 14.95 0.53 -2.34
CA ALA A 37 13.67 -0.11 -2.49
C ALA A 37 13.29 -0.84 -1.20
N ALA A 38 12.11 -0.56 -0.67
CA ALA A 38 11.60 -1.23 0.50
C ALA A 38 10.93 -2.52 0.08
N TYR A 39 11.28 -3.61 0.72
CA TYR A 39 10.67 -4.92 0.53
C TYR A 39 9.75 -5.23 1.70
N HIS A 40 8.52 -5.61 1.40
CA HIS A 40 7.54 -5.99 2.41
C HIS A 40 6.89 -7.31 2.01
N LYS A 41 6.75 -8.20 2.96
CA LYS A 41 5.95 -9.40 2.76
C LYS A 41 4.51 -9.10 3.16
N ILE A 42 3.59 -9.31 2.24
CA ILE A 42 2.17 -9.07 2.43
C ILE A 42 1.37 -10.35 2.19
N SER A 43 0.13 -10.37 2.67
CA SER A 43 -0.77 -11.48 2.42
C SER A 43 -1.38 -11.41 1.02
N ALA A 44 -2.01 -12.50 0.59
CA ALA A 44 -2.73 -12.52 -0.67
C ALA A 44 -3.92 -11.55 -0.66
N GLU A 45 -4.58 -11.42 0.48
CA GLU A 45 -5.68 -10.49 0.67
C GLU A 45 -5.23 -9.04 0.50
N GLU A 46 -4.13 -8.69 1.15
CA GLU A 46 -3.54 -7.35 1.04
C GLU A 46 -3.12 -7.05 -0.40
N ALA A 47 -2.52 -8.03 -1.08
CA ALA A 47 -2.14 -7.87 -2.48
C ALA A 47 -3.37 -7.64 -3.37
N TYR A 48 -4.44 -8.38 -3.12
CA TYR A 48 -5.69 -8.23 -3.86
C TYR A 48 -6.29 -6.83 -3.68
N GLU A 49 -6.31 -6.34 -2.45
CA GLU A 49 -6.79 -5.00 -2.14
C GLU A 49 -5.94 -3.91 -2.82
N MET A 50 -4.64 -4.10 -2.83
CA MET A 50 -3.73 -3.17 -3.52
C MET A 50 -3.98 -3.14 -5.02
N MET A 51 -4.22 -4.29 -5.63
CA MET A 51 -4.54 -4.38 -7.06
C MET A 51 -5.84 -3.66 -7.39
N ALA A 52 -6.79 -3.64 -6.48
CA ALA A 52 -8.09 -3.00 -6.67
C ALA A 52 -8.05 -1.49 -6.42
N SER A 53 -7.17 -1.02 -5.55
CA SER A 53 -7.19 0.37 -5.06
C SER A 53 -6.01 1.24 -5.51
N GLN A 54 -4.96 0.62 -6.04
CA GLN A 54 -3.74 1.32 -6.42
C GLN A 54 -3.26 0.89 -7.79
N GLU A 55 -2.42 1.74 -8.38
CA GLU A 55 -1.69 1.38 -9.56
C GLU A 55 -0.47 0.56 -9.15
N VAL A 56 -0.49 -0.72 -9.47
CA VAL A 56 0.61 -1.64 -9.17
C VAL A 56 0.94 -2.48 -10.39
N VAL A 57 2.18 -2.92 -10.47
CA VAL A 57 2.61 -3.89 -11.48
C VAL A 57 2.72 -5.24 -10.81
N VAL A 58 1.94 -6.20 -11.27
CA VAL A 58 2.00 -7.58 -10.76
C VAL A 58 3.06 -8.34 -11.53
N VAL A 59 4.00 -8.92 -10.81
CA VAL A 59 5.15 -9.61 -11.39
C VAL A 59 5.14 -11.07 -10.99
N ASP A 60 5.14 -11.93 -11.98
CA ASP A 60 5.26 -13.37 -11.81
C ASP A 60 6.70 -13.77 -12.05
N VAL A 61 7.35 -14.31 -11.03
CA VAL A 61 8.76 -14.74 -11.11
C VAL A 61 8.91 -16.25 -11.30
N ARG A 62 7.81 -16.94 -11.63
CA ARG A 62 7.80 -18.37 -11.90
C ARG A 62 8.40 -18.67 -13.28
N THR A 63 8.34 -19.93 -13.69
CA THR A 63 8.79 -20.31 -15.03
C THR A 63 7.77 -19.90 -16.09
N ARG A 64 8.21 -19.91 -17.35
CA ARG A 64 7.34 -19.65 -18.49
C ARG A 64 6.20 -20.66 -18.56
N GLU A 65 6.48 -21.91 -18.30
CA GLU A 65 5.50 -22.99 -18.35
C GLU A 65 4.43 -22.81 -17.30
N GLU A 66 4.80 -22.40 -16.10
CA GLU A 66 3.84 -22.12 -15.03
C GLU A 66 2.99 -20.91 -15.35
N TYR A 67 3.59 -19.88 -15.90
CA TYR A 67 2.88 -18.68 -16.32
C TYR A 67 1.85 -18.99 -17.41
N ASP A 68 2.24 -19.75 -18.43
CA ASP A 68 1.37 -20.12 -19.53
C ASP A 68 0.25 -21.07 -19.08
N GLY A 69 0.48 -21.83 -18.02
CA GLY A 69 -0.52 -22.69 -17.40
C GLY A 69 -1.58 -21.95 -16.58
N GLY A 70 -1.32 -20.71 -16.26
CA GLY A 70 -2.24 -19.83 -15.50
C GLY A 70 -1.46 -18.84 -14.66
N HIS A 71 -1.89 -17.58 -14.68
CA HIS A 71 -1.28 -16.50 -13.92
C HIS A 71 -2.32 -15.45 -13.55
N ILE A 72 -1.95 -14.56 -12.66
CA ILE A 72 -2.81 -13.43 -12.28
C ILE A 72 -3.00 -12.52 -13.49
N GLU A 73 -4.22 -12.09 -13.71
CA GLU A 73 -4.55 -11.20 -14.81
C GLU A 73 -3.66 -9.96 -14.83
N ASN A 74 -3.14 -9.65 -16.00
CA ASN A 74 -2.19 -8.56 -16.22
C ASN A 74 -0.83 -8.71 -15.56
N ALA A 75 -0.52 -9.86 -14.99
CA ALA A 75 0.80 -10.11 -14.45
C ALA A 75 1.87 -10.15 -15.55
N VAL A 76 3.00 -9.57 -15.26
CA VAL A 76 4.16 -9.57 -16.15
C VAL A 76 5.08 -10.70 -15.75
N LEU A 77 5.49 -11.53 -16.69
CA LEU A 77 6.42 -12.60 -16.44
C LEU A 77 7.86 -12.07 -16.42
N VAL A 78 8.53 -12.25 -15.29
CA VAL A 78 9.95 -11.99 -15.13
C VAL A 78 10.54 -13.20 -14.42
N PRO A 79 10.96 -14.24 -15.16
CA PRO A 79 11.46 -15.47 -14.55
C PRO A 79 12.61 -15.19 -13.59
N ASN A 80 12.60 -15.84 -12.45
CA ASN A 80 13.58 -15.61 -11.41
C ASN A 80 15.02 -15.73 -11.91
N GLU A 81 15.29 -16.67 -12.78
CA GLU A 81 16.62 -16.87 -13.38
C GLU A 81 17.06 -15.75 -14.32
N SER A 82 16.15 -14.91 -14.76
CA SER A 82 16.46 -13.75 -15.60
C SER A 82 16.79 -12.49 -14.80
N ILE A 83 16.58 -12.52 -13.50
CA ILE A 83 16.84 -11.37 -12.63
C ILE A 83 18.31 -11.35 -12.26
N GLY A 84 18.99 -10.33 -12.72
CA GLY A 84 20.42 -10.13 -12.45
C GLY A 84 20.68 -8.75 -11.83
N SER A 85 21.83 -8.21 -12.15
CA SER A 85 22.25 -6.90 -11.66
C SER A 85 21.61 -5.74 -12.42
N GLU A 86 21.05 -6.03 -13.58
CA GLU A 86 20.39 -5.04 -14.41
C GLU A 86 18.87 -5.13 -14.24
N MET A 87 18.21 -4.02 -14.46
CA MET A 87 16.76 -3.96 -14.37
C MET A 87 16.14 -4.70 -15.57
N PRO A 88 15.16 -5.59 -15.32
CA PRO A 88 14.47 -6.27 -16.41
C PRO A 88 13.78 -5.27 -17.37
N GLU A 89 13.88 -5.53 -18.66
CA GLU A 89 13.22 -4.69 -19.67
C GLU A 89 11.72 -4.60 -19.49
N ALA A 90 11.10 -5.64 -18.93
CA ALA A 90 9.68 -5.66 -18.64
C ALA A 90 9.28 -4.73 -17.50
N LEU A 91 10.24 -4.23 -16.72
CA LEU A 91 10.02 -3.38 -15.54
C LEU A 91 10.85 -2.09 -15.65
N PRO A 92 10.56 -1.22 -16.62
CA PRO A 92 11.42 -0.05 -16.87
C PRO A 92 11.26 1.06 -15.83
N ASP A 93 10.18 1.06 -15.07
CA ASP A 93 9.90 2.11 -14.12
C ASP A 93 10.39 1.74 -12.72
N LYS A 94 11.40 2.44 -12.26
CA LYS A 94 12.01 2.23 -10.94
C LYS A 94 11.17 2.75 -9.78
N GLU A 95 10.20 3.59 -10.07
CA GLU A 95 9.31 4.17 -9.07
C GLU A 95 8.00 3.37 -8.93
N ALA A 96 7.78 2.39 -9.79
CA ALA A 96 6.57 1.59 -9.74
C ALA A 96 6.51 0.71 -8.48
N THR A 97 5.32 0.58 -7.94
CA THR A 97 5.05 -0.40 -6.89
C THR A 97 4.85 -1.76 -7.54
N LEU A 98 5.67 -2.72 -7.17
CA LEU A 98 5.62 -4.07 -7.69
C LEU A 98 5.00 -5.03 -6.68
N LEU A 99 4.05 -5.82 -7.12
CA LEU A 99 3.56 -6.97 -6.39
C LEU A 99 4.18 -8.23 -7.00
N VAL A 100 5.10 -8.82 -6.30
CA VAL A 100 5.86 -9.98 -6.80
C VAL A 100 5.33 -11.25 -6.17
N TYR A 101 5.04 -12.24 -6.97
CA TYR A 101 4.60 -13.53 -6.47
C TYR A 101 5.31 -14.69 -7.16
N CYS A 102 5.38 -15.81 -6.45
CA CYS A 102 5.92 -17.05 -6.94
C CYS A 102 4.99 -18.22 -6.58
N ARG A 103 5.47 -19.45 -6.74
CA ARG A 103 4.66 -20.64 -6.42
C ARG A 103 4.37 -20.79 -4.93
N SER A 104 5.30 -20.40 -4.08
CA SER A 104 5.24 -20.68 -2.64
C SER A 104 5.02 -19.42 -1.78
N GLY A 105 4.86 -18.29 -2.38
CA GLY A 105 4.59 -17.03 -1.69
C GLY A 105 5.81 -16.20 -1.39
#